data_05a450f220ef9083c11c2f6f7479c84e
#
_entry.id   05a450f220ef9083c11c2f6f7479c84e
#
_cell.length_a   1.000
_cell.length_b   1.000
_cell.length_c   1.000
_cell.angle_alpha   90.00
_cell.angle_beta   90.00
_cell.angle_gamma   90.00
#
_symmetry.space_group_name_H-M   'P 1'
#
loop_
_entity.id
_entity.type
_entity.pdbx_description
1 polymer ?
#
loop_
_entity_poly.entity_id
_entity_poly.type
_entity_poly.pdbx_seq_one_letter_code
_entity_poly.pdbx_strand_id
1 'polypeptide(L)'
;MQFKHPEILYFLFLLVIPILVHLFQLRRFKKEYFTNVKLLKELQIQTRKSSKIKKWLLLATRLLLLACLIIAFAQPFFDAKDTTNKGNELIILLDNSFSMQAKGAKGELLKRSIQDLLEELPENQQFSLLTNSEVFWDTDIKSIQKELQNLKYSAMPFQLDYLINQVETKKKNTKKDYVIITDAIQSESKKALDLAENNVVYFIQPEAQNKTNISIDKVAIS
;
A
#
# COMPACT_ATOMS: atom_id res chain seq x y z
N MET A 1 2.70 0.22 12.18
CA MET A 1 1.65 1.25 12.07
C MET A 1 2.36 2.59 11.95
N GLN A 2 2.22 3.26 10.83
CA GLN A 2 2.80 4.58 10.57
C GLN A 2 1.66 5.58 10.36
N PHE A 3 1.95 6.87 10.48
CA PHE A 3 0.98 7.93 10.25
C PHE A 3 1.47 8.78 9.09
N LYS A 4 0.58 9.07 8.14
CA LYS A 4 0.91 9.92 6.98
C LYS A 4 1.20 11.36 7.41
N HIS A 5 0.52 11.82 8.48
CA HIS A 5 0.67 13.15 9.05
C HIS A 5 0.91 13.08 10.56
N PRO A 6 2.14 12.71 11.01
CA PRO A 6 2.45 12.56 12.42
C PRO A 6 2.36 13.88 13.20
N GLU A 7 2.51 15.03 12.53
CA GLU A 7 2.36 16.36 13.12
C GLU A 7 0.95 16.60 13.67
N ILE A 8 -0.07 15.93 13.14
CA ILE A 8 -1.46 16.06 13.63
C ILE A 8 -1.61 15.43 15.02
N LEU A 9 -0.75 14.50 15.41
CA LEU A 9 -0.78 13.91 16.75
C LEU A 9 -0.49 14.94 17.86
N TYR A 10 0.18 16.05 17.58
CA TYR A 10 0.36 17.13 18.55
C TYR A 10 -0.99 17.73 18.98
N PHE A 11 -2.04 17.66 18.16
CA PHE A 11 -3.37 18.11 18.54
C PHE A 11 -4.02 17.24 19.65
N LEU A 12 -3.41 16.11 20.03
CA LEU A 12 -3.81 15.35 21.22
C LEU A 12 -3.76 16.21 22.50
N PHE A 13 -2.90 17.24 22.56
CA PHE A 13 -2.93 18.20 23.66
C PHE A 13 -4.26 18.93 23.79
N LEU A 14 -5.06 19.02 22.73
CA LEU A 14 -6.39 19.62 22.76
C LEU A 14 -7.36 18.84 23.68
N LEU A 15 -7.08 17.56 23.97
CA LEU A 15 -7.84 16.76 24.93
C LEU A 15 -7.81 17.32 26.35
N VAL A 16 -6.84 18.17 26.68
CA VAL A 16 -6.76 18.82 27.98
C VAL A 16 -7.92 19.80 28.17
N ILE A 17 -8.41 20.43 27.10
CA ILE A 17 -9.49 21.45 27.19
C ILE A 17 -10.79 20.86 27.77
N PRO A 18 -11.39 19.77 27.22
CA PRO A 18 -12.60 19.20 27.80
C PRO A 18 -12.38 18.68 29.24
N ILE A 19 -11.17 18.24 29.59
CA ILE A 19 -10.85 17.84 30.98
C ILE A 19 -10.91 19.06 31.90
N LEU A 20 -10.26 20.17 31.53
CA LEU A 20 -10.29 21.40 32.30
C LEU A 20 -11.71 21.95 32.45
N VAL A 21 -12.46 22.01 31.37
CA VAL A 21 -13.88 22.47 31.40
C VAL A 21 -14.69 21.60 32.34
N HIS A 22 -14.52 20.27 32.30
CA HIS A 22 -15.22 19.34 33.20
C HIS A 22 -14.84 19.58 34.67
N LEU A 23 -13.55 19.82 34.94
CA LEU A 23 -13.05 20.07 36.27
C LEU A 23 -13.60 21.39 36.87
N PHE A 24 -13.63 22.45 36.06
CA PHE A 24 -14.18 23.76 36.46
C PHE A 24 -15.70 23.72 36.63
N GLN A 25 -16.44 22.98 35.82
CA GLN A 25 -17.90 22.88 35.86
C GLN A 25 -18.42 22.12 37.09
N LEU A 26 -17.58 21.27 37.69
CA LEU A 26 -17.93 20.52 38.92
C LEU A 26 -18.00 21.40 40.18
N ARG A 27 -17.52 22.63 40.14
CA ARG A 27 -17.42 23.52 41.33
C ARG A 27 -18.54 24.52 41.52
N ARG A 28 -19.57 24.55 40.71
CA ARG A 28 -20.72 25.44 40.91
C ARG A 28 -21.76 24.79 41.84
N PHE A 29 -21.60 25.00 43.15
CA PHE A 29 -22.63 24.70 44.15
C PHE A 29 -23.52 25.90 44.34
N LYS A 30 -24.81 25.74 43.99
CA LYS A 30 -25.85 26.72 44.39
C LYS A 30 -26.38 26.25 45.73
N LYS A 31 -26.19 27.04 46.78
CA LYS A 31 -26.77 26.78 48.11
C LYS A 31 -28.24 27.21 48.10
N GLU A 32 -29.14 26.23 48.23
CA GLU A 32 -30.57 26.49 48.47
C GLU A 32 -30.89 26.00 49.90
N TYR A 33 -31.53 26.89 50.67
CA TYR A 33 -31.88 26.60 52.04
C TYR A 33 -33.27 25.97 52.08
N PHE A 34 -33.35 24.72 52.57
CA PHE A 34 -34.61 24.02 52.77
C PHE A 34 -34.82 23.72 54.24
N THR A 35 -36.05 23.91 54.75
CA THR A 35 -36.43 23.75 56.16
C THR A 35 -36.64 22.32 56.59
N ASN A 36 -36.88 21.35 55.71
CA ASN A 36 -37.09 19.93 56.05
C ASN A 36 -36.03 19.03 55.45
N VAL A 37 -35.03 18.67 56.26
CA VAL A 37 -33.79 18.03 55.84
C VAL A 37 -33.88 16.50 55.79
N LYS A 38 -34.84 15.86 56.50
CA LYS A 38 -34.84 14.41 56.66
C LYS A 38 -35.24 13.62 55.44
N LEU A 39 -36.25 14.07 54.70
CA LEU A 39 -36.75 13.42 53.47
C LEU A 39 -35.85 13.69 52.25
N LEU A 40 -35.17 14.82 52.26
CA LEU A 40 -34.21 15.16 51.18
C LEU A 40 -32.92 14.37 51.25
N LYS A 41 -32.50 13.89 52.42
CA LYS A 41 -31.23 13.21 52.62
C LYS A 41 -31.20 11.80 51.99
N GLU A 42 -32.32 11.09 52.02
CA GLU A 42 -32.48 9.77 51.43
C GLU A 42 -32.55 9.85 49.87
N LEU A 43 -33.28 10.80 49.34
CA LEU A 43 -33.38 11.04 47.89
C LEU A 43 -32.07 11.56 47.26
N GLN A 44 -31.28 12.32 48.02
CA GLN A 44 -30.04 12.90 47.60
C GLN A 44 -28.91 11.85 47.40
N ILE A 45 -28.91 10.76 48.14
CA ILE A 45 -27.89 9.73 48.06
C ILE A 45 -28.04 8.93 46.74
N GLN A 46 -29.27 8.63 46.33
CA GLN A 46 -29.56 7.84 45.13
C GLN A 46 -29.29 8.66 43.85
N THR A 47 -29.67 9.93 43.82
CA THR A 47 -29.48 10.82 42.64
C THR A 47 -28.02 11.25 42.40
N ARG A 48 -27.21 11.37 43.47
CA ARG A 48 -25.80 11.77 43.38
C ARG A 48 -24.93 10.73 42.72
N LYS A 49 -25.15 9.42 42.93
CA LYS A 49 -24.39 8.35 42.27
C LYS A 49 -24.67 8.32 40.76
N SER A 50 -25.93 8.36 40.34
CA SER A 50 -26.34 8.35 38.96
C SER A 50 -25.82 9.57 38.16
N SER A 51 -25.86 10.76 38.77
CA SER A 51 -25.40 11.98 38.08
C SER A 51 -23.88 12.07 37.92
N LYS A 52 -23.11 11.47 38.85
CA LYS A 52 -21.65 11.37 38.72
C LYS A 52 -21.27 10.46 37.55
N ILE A 53 -21.89 9.28 37.45
CA ILE A 53 -21.64 8.32 36.37
C ILE A 53 -21.99 8.93 35.02
N LYS A 54 -23.15 9.60 34.88
CA LYS A 54 -23.55 10.29 33.65
C LYS A 54 -22.54 11.37 33.22
N LYS A 55 -22.03 12.18 34.14
CA LYS A 55 -21.02 13.21 33.85
C LYS A 55 -19.68 12.62 33.42
N TRP A 56 -19.25 11.53 34.05
CA TRP A 56 -18.04 10.81 33.68
C TRP A 56 -18.18 10.16 32.29
N LEU A 57 -19.31 9.53 32.02
CA LEU A 57 -19.60 8.94 30.71
C LEU A 57 -19.58 9.99 29.61
N LEU A 58 -20.19 11.15 29.88
CA LEU A 58 -20.25 12.26 28.94
C LEU A 58 -18.87 12.88 28.68
N LEU A 59 -17.98 12.92 29.68
CA LEU A 59 -16.58 13.30 29.49
C LEU A 59 -15.86 12.27 28.62
N ALA A 60 -16.00 10.97 28.94
CA ALA A 60 -15.36 9.89 28.21
C ALA A 60 -15.75 9.87 26.73
N THR A 61 -17.04 10.04 26.42
CA THR A 61 -17.51 10.11 25.02
C THR A 61 -16.96 11.31 24.26
N ARG A 62 -16.85 12.49 24.90
CA ARG A 62 -16.25 13.67 24.28
C ARG A 62 -14.76 13.48 24.01
N LEU A 63 -14.01 12.90 24.96
CA LEU A 63 -12.59 12.61 24.79
C LEU A 63 -12.37 11.60 23.68
N LEU A 64 -13.16 10.53 23.65
CA LEU A 64 -13.07 9.48 22.64
C LEU A 64 -13.38 10.02 21.25
N LEU A 65 -14.44 10.82 21.10
CA LEU A 65 -14.81 11.43 19.83
C LEU A 65 -13.68 12.31 19.29
N LEU A 66 -13.11 13.16 20.15
CA LEU A 66 -12.05 14.09 19.76
C LEU A 66 -10.75 13.33 19.42
N ALA A 67 -10.43 12.28 20.18
CA ALA A 67 -9.28 11.41 19.92
C ALA A 67 -9.44 10.66 18.59
N CYS A 68 -10.61 10.06 18.33
CA CYS A 68 -10.90 9.39 17.07
C CYS A 68 -10.81 10.34 15.87
N LEU A 69 -11.28 11.57 16.03
CA LEU A 69 -11.20 12.59 14.98
C LEU A 69 -9.75 12.95 14.68
N ILE A 70 -8.92 13.18 15.69
CA ILE A 70 -7.49 13.47 15.51
C ILE A 70 -6.79 12.30 14.83
N ILE A 71 -7.05 11.06 15.27
CA ILE A 71 -6.46 9.86 14.67
C ILE A 71 -6.90 9.69 13.22
N ALA A 72 -8.17 9.97 12.90
CA ALA A 72 -8.68 9.89 11.54
C ALA A 72 -7.95 10.87 10.60
N PHE A 73 -7.70 12.11 11.06
CA PHE A 73 -6.93 13.09 10.28
C PHE A 73 -5.44 12.75 10.19
N ALA A 74 -4.87 12.09 11.20
CA ALA A 74 -3.48 11.60 11.15
C ALA A 74 -3.29 10.47 10.10
N GLN A 75 -4.39 9.94 9.52
CA GLN A 75 -4.40 8.90 8.50
C GLN A 75 -3.45 7.75 8.86
N PRO A 76 -3.81 6.93 9.89
CA PRO A 76 -3.01 5.77 10.19
C PRO A 76 -3.06 4.82 9.02
N PHE A 77 -1.89 4.43 8.51
CA PHE A 77 -1.78 3.37 7.53
C PHE A 77 -0.92 2.25 8.10
N PHE A 78 -1.32 1.07 7.80
CA PHE A 78 -0.46 -0.07 7.98
C PHE A 78 0.36 -0.11 6.69
N ASP A 79 1.64 0.22 6.77
CA ASP A 79 2.51 -0.36 5.77
C ASP A 79 2.14 -1.84 5.79
N ALA A 80 1.68 -2.38 4.68
CA ALA A 80 1.82 -3.79 4.45
C ALA A 80 3.32 -4.01 4.62
N LYS A 81 3.77 -4.10 5.91
CA LYS A 81 5.14 -4.42 6.23
C LYS A 81 5.41 -5.62 5.39
N ASP A 82 6.19 -5.34 4.35
CA ASP A 82 7.10 -6.33 3.85
C ASP A 82 6.68 -7.74 4.26
N THR A 83 5.68 -8.29 3.57
CA THR A 83 5.65 -9.70 3.34
C THR A 83 6.82 -10.09 2.42
N THR A 84 7.76 -9.17 2.19
CA THR A 84 9.11 -9.54 1.85
C THR A 84 9.63 -10.26 3.08
N ASN A 85 9.37 -11.56 3.13
CA ASN A 85 10.07 -12.48 3.99
C ASN A 85 11.51 -11.99 4.02
N LYS A 86 12.03 -11.64 5.21
CA LYS A 86 13.43 -11.31 5.36
C LYS A 86 14.22 -12.46 4.77
N GLY A 87 14.59 -12.38 3.51
CA GLY A 87 15.31 -13.42 2.83
C GLY A 87 14.89 -13.75 1.38
N ASN A 88 13.72 -13.32 0.89
CA ASN A 88 13.35 -13.52 -0.51
C ASN A 88 13.93 -12.41 -1.38
N GLU A 89 14.57 -12.78 -2.48
CA GLU A 89 15.05 -11.83 -3.47
C GLU A 89 13.91 -11.39 -4.40
N LEU A 90 13.70 -10.08 -4.55
CA LEU A 90 12.72 -9.56 -5.48
C LEU A 90 13.28 -9.59 -6.91
N ILE A 91 12.57 -10.29 -7.80
CA ILE A 91 12.90 -10.41 -9.22
C ILE A 91 11.77 -9.81 -10.04
N ILE A 92 12.10 -8.81 -10.84
CA ILE A 92 11.14 -8.14 -11.73
C ILE A 92 11.45 -8.56 -13.17
N LEU A 93 10.49 -9.17 -13.84
CA LEU A 93 10.56 -9.55 -15.24
C LEU A 93 9.65 -8.60 -16.03
N LEU A 94 10.24 -7.65 -16.75
CA LEU A 94 9.52 -6.61 -17.46
C LEU A 94 9.57 -6.88 -18.97
N ASP A 95 8.40 -7.05 -19.54
CA ASP A 95 8.23 -7.20 -20.97
C ASP A 95 8.45 -5.85 -21.67
N ASN A 96 9.45 -5.79 -22.55
CA ASN A 96 9.71 -4.66 -23.41
C ASN A 96 9.54 -4.99 -24.91
N SER A 97 8.78 -6.03 -25.23
CA SER A 97 8.45 -6.37 -26.63
C SER A 97 7.59 -5.29 -27.30
N PHE A 98 7.49 -5.34 -28.62
CA PHE A 98 6.67 -4.37 -29.38
C PHE A 98 5.18 -4.40 -29.00
N SER A 99 4.65 -5.50 -28.46
CA SER A 99 3.27 -5.56 -27.97
C SER A 99 3.00 -4.54 -26.86
N MET A 100 3.99 -4.29 -26.00
CA MET A 100 3.93 -3.30 -24.93
C MET A 100 3.94 -1.84 -25.40
N GLN A 101 4.07 -1.60 -26.74
CA GLN A 101 3.87 -0.28 -27.34
C GLN A 101 2.38 0.09 -27.45
N ALA A 102 1.49 -0.88 -27.28
CA ALA A 102 0.06 -0.63 -27.29
C ALA A 102 -0.33 0.48 -26.29
N LYS A 103 -1.35 1.27 -26.66
CA LYS A 103 -1.83 2.36 -25.81
C LYS A 103 -2.89 1.88 -24.84
N GLY A 104 -2.63 2.01 -23.56
CA GLY A 104 -3.60 1.90 -22.49
C GLY A 104 -4.28 3.23 -22.17
N ALA A 105 -5.05 3.28 -21.11
CA ALA A 105 -5.77 4.48 -20.66
C ALA A 105 -4.86 5.68 -20.35
N LYS A 106 -3.61 5.44 -19.97
CA LYS A 106 -2.64 6.47 -19.54
C LYS A 106 -1.37 6.52 -20.40
N GLY A 107 -1.42 6.09 -21.66
CA GLY A 107 -0.29 6.08 -22.59
C GLY A 107 0.18 4.67 -22.96
N GLU A 108 1.41 4.55 -23.47
CA GLU A 108 2.01 3.27 -23.85
C GLU A 108 2.21 2.37 -22.63
N LEU A 109 1.90 1.09 -22.77
CA LEU A 109 1.92 0.14 -21.65
C LEU A 109 3.30 0.05 -20.98
N LEU A 110 4.38 -0.07 -21.77
CA LEU A 110 5.74 -0.14 -21.23
C LEU A 110 6.09 1.11 -20.42
N LYS A 111 5.86 2.29 -20.99
CA LYS A 111 6.19 3.55 -20.32
C LYS A 111 5.40 3.74 -19.03
N ARG A 112 4.13 3.32 -19.04
CA ARG A 112 3.30 3.36 -17.86
C ARG A 112 3.78 2.38 -16.79
N SER A 113 4.11 1.15 -17.18
CA SER A 113 4.66 0.15 -16.25
C SER A 113 5.98 0.61 -15.62
N ILE A 114 6.85 1.25 -16.40
CA ILE A 114 8.09 1.84 -15.87
C ILE A 114 7.77 2.97 -14.87
N GLN A 115 6.83 3.84 -15.20
CA GLN A 115 6.43 4.91 -14.29
C GLN A 115 5.85 4.36 -12.99
N ASP A 116 4.98 3.35 -13.06
CA ASP A 116 4.41 2.71 -11.89
C ASP A 116 5.50 2.04 -11.03
N LEU A 117 6.50 1.40 -11.65
CA LEU A 117 7.67 0.88 -10.92
C LEU A 117 8.46 1.98 -10.20
N LEU A 118 8.68 3.13 -10.85
CA LEU A 118 9.40 4.26 -10.27
C LEU A 118 8.63 4.92 -9.11
N GLU A 119 7.29 4.88 -9.13
CA GLU A 119 6.43 5.47 -8.11
C GLU A 119 6.19 4.53 -6.91
N GLU A 120 6.08 3.21 -7.17
CA GLU A 120 5.63 2.24 -6.16
C GLU A 120 6.79 1.54 -5.44
N LEU A 121 7.97 1.38 -6.09
CA LEU A 121 9.09 0.71 -5.46
C LEU A 121 9.78 1.62 -4.44
N PRO A 122 9.98 1.14 -3.19
CA PRO A 122 10.72 1.88 -2.19
C PRO A 122 12.18 2.12 -2.63
N GLU A 123 12.69 3.32 -2.39
CA GLU A 123 14.04 3.73 -2.80
C GLU A 123 15.16 2.81 -2.29
N ASN A 124 14.96 2.19 -1.12
CA ASN A 124 15.94 1.32 -0.47
C ASN A 124 15.73 -0.17 -0.76
N GLN A 125 14.74 -0.52 -1.62
CA GLN A 125 14.47 -1.89 -1.98
C GLN A 125 15.50 -2.37 -3.00
N GLN A 126 16.25 -3.41 -2.69
CA GLN A 126 17.08 -4.10 -3.66
C GLN A 126 16.27 -5.13 -4.44
N PHE A 127 16.48 -5.18 -5.74
CA PHE A 127 15.82 -6.11 -6.65
C PHE A 127 16.73 -6.42 -7.85
N SER A 128 16.36 -7.44 -8.60
CA SER A 128 16.94 -7.68 -9.93
C SER A 128 15.85 -7.49 -10.97
N LEU A 129 16.15 -6.76 -12.04
CA LEU A 129 15.22 -6.50 -13.14
C LEU A 129 15.78 -7.07 -14.44
N LEU A 130 14.98 -7.87 -15.12
CA LEU A 130 15.32 -8.47 -16.40
C LEU A 130 14.26 -8.08 -17.44
N THR A 131 14.73 -7.72 -18.62
CA THR A 131 13.93 -7.49 -19.82
C THR A 131 14.42 -8.40 -20.95
N ASN A 132 13.80 -8.33 -22.14
CA ASN A 132 14.31 -9.08 -23.29
C ASN A 132 15.71 -8.62 -23.75
N SER A 133 16.09 -7.38 -23.44
CA SER A 133 17.32 -6.77 -23.96
C SER A 133 18.33 -6.40 -22.89
N GLU A 134 17.90 -6.16 -21.67
CA GLU A 134 18.74 -5.65 -20.59
C GLU A 134 18.52 -6.41 -19.30
N VAL A 135 19.56 -6.49 -18.49
CA VAL A 135 19.54 -7.21 -17.22
C VAL A 135 20.28 -6.40 -16.16
N PHE A 136 19.57 -6.10 -15.08
CA PHE A 136 20.09 -5.39 -13.91
C PHE A 136 20.03 -6.31 -12.68
N TRP A 137 21.19 -6.72 -12.19
CA TRP A 137 21.30 -7.56 -11.01
C TRP A 137 21.54 -6.73 -9.75
N ASP A 138 20.88 -7.11 -8.65
CA ASP A 138 21.13 -6.58 -7.31
C ASP A 138 21.23 -5.03 -7.28
N THR A 139 20.23 -4.38 -7.85
CA THR A 139 20.16 -2.93 -8.03
C THR A 139 19.04 -2.30 -7.19
N ASP A 140 19.01 -1.01 -7.16
CA ASP A 140 17.92 -0.20 -6.61
C ASP A 140 17.31 0.70 -7.69
N ILE A 141 16.13 1.24 -7.41
CA ILE A 141 15.37 2.00 -8.41
C ILE A 141 16.07 3.30 -8.83
N LYS A 142 16.82 3.94 -7.94
CA LYS A 142 17.54 5.18 -8.24
C LYS A 142 18.69 4.95 -9.19
N SER A 143 19.39 3.84 -8.99
CA SER A 143 20.57 3.49 -9.81
C SER A 143 20.23 3.23 -11.26
N ILE A 144 19.05 2.69 -11.55
CA ILE A 144 18.63 2.32 -12.92
C ILE A 144 17.52 3.21 -13.50
N GLN A 145 17.18 4.31 -12.82
CA GLN A 145 16.08 5.19 -13.26
C GLN A 145 16.27 5.72 -14.68
N LYS A 146 17.47 6.15 -15.03
CA LYS A 146 17.77 6.69 -16.35
C LYS A 146 17.70 5.62 -17.45
N GLU A 147 18.20 4.44 -17.14
CA GLU A 147 18.20 3.29 -18.04
C GLU A 147 16.75 2.85 -18.29
N LEU A 148 15.93 2.73 -17.25
CA LEU A 148 14.51 2.38 -17.38
C LEU A 148 13.74 3.41 -18.21
N GLN A 149 13.95 4.71 -17.98
CA GLN A 149 13.27 5.76 -18.75
C GLN A 149 13.68 5.76 -20.25
N ASN A 150 14.88 5.29 -20.56
CA ASN A 150 15.41 5.18 -21.93
C ASN A 150 15.27 3.77 -22.52
N LEU A 151 14.60 2.84 -21.82
CA LEU A 151 14.44 1.47 -22.27
C LEU A 151 13.75 1.42 -23.64
N LYS A 152 14.40 0.73 -24.58
CA LYS A 152 13.90 0.58 -25.95
C LYS A 152 13.03 -0.66 -26.08
N TYR A 153 12.12 -0.61 -27.05
CA TYR A 153 11.34 -1.78 -27.43
C TYR A 153 12.22 -2.84 -28.11
N SER A 154 11.99 -4.09 -27.74
CA SER A 154 12.66 -5.25 -28.34
C SER A 154 11.79 -5.87 -29.43
N ALA A 155 12.43 -6.22 -30.54
CA ALA A 155 11.76 -7.00 -31.60
C ALA A 155 11.55 -8.48 -31.23
N MET A 156 12.21 -8.94 -30.19
CA MET A 156 12.03 -10.31 -29.68
C MET A 156 10.76 -10.41 -28.85
N PRO A 157 9.98 -11.50 -28.99
CA PRO A 157 8.88 -11.78 -28.12
C PRO A 157 9.38 -11.99 -26.68
N PHE A 158 8.52 -11.75 -25.70
CA PHE A 158 8.86 -11.96 -24.28
C PHE A 158 9.02 -13.45 -23.98
N GLN A 159 10.26 -13.87 -23.73
CA GLN A 159 10.61 -15.26 -23.48
C GLN A 159 10.72 -15.52 -21.96
N LEU A 160 9.58 -15.63 -21.29
CA LEU A 160 9.50 -15.78 -19.84
C LEU A 160 10.34 -16.97 -19.32
N ASP A 161 10.27 -18.13 -20.01
CA ASP A 161 11.02 -19.32 -19.62
C ASP A 161 12.54 -19.11 -19.67
N TYR A 162 13.01 -18.37 -20.66
CA TYR A 162 14.44 -18.03 -20.79
C TYR A 162 14.88 -17.13 -19.62
N LEU A 163 14.11 -16.07 -19.32
CA LEU A 163 14.43 -15.15 -18.23
C LEU A 163 14.41 -15.85 -16.86
N ILE A 164 13.41 -16.70 -16.62
CA ILE A 164 13.36 -17.51 -15.39
C ILE A 164 14.58 -18.43 -15.28
N ASN A 165 14.95 -19.13 -16.37
CA ASN A 165 16.14 -19.98 -16.37
C ASN A 165 17.42 -19.19 -16.07
N GLN A 166 17.53 -17.97 -16.62
CA GLN A 166 18.65 -17.09 -16.35
C GLN A 166 18.75 -16.71 -14.87
N VAL A 167 17.62 -16.37 -14.25
CA VAL A 167 17.55 -16.08 -12.81
C VAL A 167 17.92 -17.31 -11.98
N GLU A 168 17.32 -18.46 -12.27
CA GLU A 168 17.58 -19.71 -11.53
C GLU A 168 19.04 -20.18 -11.65
N THR A 169 19.66 -19.95 -12.81
CA THR A 169 21.08 -20.27 -13.03
C THR A 169 22.00 -19.35 -12.24
N LYS A 170 21.69 -18.05 -12.19
CA LYS A 170 22.51 -17.04 -11.53
C LYS A 170 22.34 -17.05 -10.02
N LYS A 171 21.10 -17.21 -9.55
CA LYS A 171 20.74 -17.13 -8.13
C LYS A 171 20.19 -18.47 -7.64
N LYS A 172 21.11 -19.42 -7.44
CA LYS A 172 20.79 -20.76 -6.93
C LYS A 172 20.51 -20.68 -5.44
N ASN A 173 19.55 -21.49 -4.96
CA ASN A 173 19.25 -21.72 -3.54
C ASN A 173 18.75 -20.52 -2.73
N THR A 174 18.25 -19.46 -3.38
CA THR A 174 17.58 -18.34 -2.71
C THR A 174 16.07 -18.41 -2.97
N LYS A 175 15.29 -18.08 -1.98
CA LYS A 175 13.84 -17.86 -2.18
C LYS A 175 13.64 -16.55 -2.91
N LYS A 176 12.76 -16.57 -3.90
CA LYS A 176 12.52 -15.44 -4.80
C LYS A 176 11.05 -15.09 -4.86
N ASP A 177 10.77 -13.82 -4.90
CA ASP A 177 9.46 -13.28 -5.23
C ASP A 177 9.52 -12.70 -6.65
N TYR A 178 8.72 -13.26 -7.55
CA TYR A 178 8.70 -12.85 -8.95
C TYR A 178 7.57 -11.86 -9.20
N VAL A 179 7.87 -10.74 -9.83
CA VAL A 179 6.89 -9.79 -10.37
C VAL A 179 7.06 -9.77 -11.88
N ILE A 180 6.05 -10.28 -12.59
CA ILE A 180 6.05 -10.40 -14.04
C ILE A 180 5.09 -9.36 -14.60
N ILE A 181 5.63 -8.45 -15.44
CA ILE A 181 4.87 -7.36 -16.04
C ILE A 181 4.85 -7.57 -17.55
N THR A 182 3.72 -7.97 -18.10
CA THR A 182 3.53 -8.27 -19.54
C THR A 182 2.07 -8.08 -19.91
N ASP A 183 1.80 -7.79 -21.21
CA ASP A 183 0.45 -7.79 -21.75
C ASP A 183 -0.14 -9.19 -21.97
N ALA A 184 0.63 -10.23 -21.66
CA ALA A 184 0.27 -11.65 -21.66
C ALA A 184 -0.23 -12.20 -23.00
N ILE A 185 0.05 -11.54 -24.14
CA ILE A 185 -0.44 -11.97 -25.45
C ILE A 185 0.12 -13.34 -25.88
N GLN A 186 1.19 -13.83 -25.25
CA GLN A 186 1.84 -15.09 -25.67
C GLN A 186 2.41 -15.96 -24.55
N SER A 187 2.17 -15.68 -23.28
CA SER A 187 2.96 -16.31 -22.23
C SER A 187 2.16 -16.97 -21.11
N GLU A 188 1.39 -18.01 -21.40
CA GLU A 188 1.12 -19.04 -20.38
C GLU A 188 2.35 -19.98 -20.30
N SER A 189 3.35 -19.58 -19.54
CA SER A 189 4.50 -20.43 -19.29
C SER A 189 4.18 -21.45 -18.20
N LYS A 190 4.25 -22.73 -18.52
CA LYS A 190 4.17 -23.83 -17.53
C LYS A 190 5.19 -23.65 -16.41
N LYS A 191 6.36 -23.10 -16.71
CA LYS A 191 7.44 -22.93 -15.76
C LYS A 191 7.17 -21.85 -14.73
N ALA A 192 6.45 -20.79 -15.08
CA ALA A 192 6.00 -19.78 -14.10
C ALA A 192 4.98 -20.38 -13.12
N LEU A 193 4.13 -21.30 -13.59
CA LEU A 193 3.20 -22.04 -12.74
C LEU A 193 3.93 -23.02 -11.79
N ASP A 194 4.94 -23.72 -12.27
CA ASP A 194 5.77 -24.62 -11.45
C ASP A 194 6.56 -23.84 -10.37
N LEU A 195 6.98 -22.60 -10.67
CA LEU A 195 7.65 -21.73 -9.69
C LEU A 195 6.69 -21.29 -8.57
N ALA A 196 5.41 -21.14 -8.85
CA ALA A 196 4.42 -20.71 -7.88
C ALA A 196 4.22 -21.70 -6.72
N GLU A 197 4.65 -22.98 -6.87
CA GLU A 197 4.62 -23.95 -5.78
C GLU A 197 5.68 -23.66 -4.70
N ASN A 198 6.82 -23.04 -5.07
CA ASN A 198 7.96 -22.82 -4.19
C ASN A 198 8.24 -21.34 -3.89
N ASN A 199 7.77 -20.41 -4.72
CA ASN A 199 8.01 -18.99 -4.65
C ASN A 199 6.70 -18.23 -4.81
N VAL A 200 6.68 -16.95 -4.45
CA VAL A 200 5.51 -16.09 -4.73
C VAL A 200 5.69 -15.49 -6.12
N VAL A 201 4.65 -15.61 -6.94
CA VAL A 201 4.63 -15.06 -8.31
C VAL A 201 3.45 -14.11 -8.47
N TYR A 202 3.74 -12.86 -8.81
CA TYR A 202 2.76 -11.82 -9.10
C TYR A 202 2.76 -11.52 -10.60
N PHE A 203 1.57 -11.57 -11.21
CA PHE A 203 1.37 -11.14 -12.59
C PHE A 203 0.69 -9.78 -12.61
N ILE A 204 1.33 -8.82 -13.25
CA ILE A 204 0.78 -7.49 -13.51
C ILE A 204 0.54 -7.39 -15.02
N GLN A 205 -0.73 -7.34 -15.40
CA GLN A 205 -1.15 -7.28 -16.80
C GLN A 205 -1.71 -5.88 -17.11
N PRO A 206 -0.90 -4.98 -17.72
CA PRO A 206 -1.41 -3.71 -18.17
C PRO A 206 -2.36 -3.92 -19.38
N GLU A 207 -3.53 -3.29 -19.36
CA GLU A 207 -4.54 -3.45 -20.39
C GLU A 207 -4.43 -2.40 -21.50
N ALA A 208 -4.44 -2.85 -22.74
CA ALA A 208 -4.55 -1.99 -23.92
C ALA A 208 -6.02 -1.57 -24.16
N GLN A 209 -6.23 -0.29 -24.52
CA GLN A 209 -7.58 0.20 -24.88
C GLN A 209 -8.09 -0.41 -26.18
N ASN A 210 -7.22 -0.59 -27.17
CA ASN A 210 -7.56 -1.20 -28.45
C ASN A 210 -6.92 -2.59 -28.54
N LYS A 211 -7.76 -3.61 -28.65
CA LYS A 211 -7.34 -5.02 -28.79
C LYS A 211 -7.31 -5.48 -30.26
N THR A 212 -7.49 -4.56 -31.23
CA THR A 212 -7.41 -4.89 -32.66
C THR A 212 -5.95 -4.93 -33.08
N ASN A 213 -5.49 -6.11 -33.50
CA ASN A 213 -4.17 -6.32 -34.05
C ASN A 213 -4.31 -6.87 -35.48
N ILE A 214 -3.45 -6.44 -36.41
CA ILE A 214 -3.36 -6.98 -37.75
C ILE A 214 -1.96 -7.57 -37.87
N SER A 215 -1.90 -8.87 -38.13
CA SER A 215 -0.64 -9.58 -38.42
C SER A 215 -0.65 -10.19 -39.83
N ILE A 216 0.54 -10.26 -40.44
CA ILE A 216 0.72 -10.98 -41.71
C ILE A 216 1.25 -12.36 -41.32
N ASP A 217 0.38 -13.38 -41.45
CA ASP A 217 0.76 -14.75 -41.10
C ASP A 217 1.57 -15.44 -42.20
N LYS A 218 1.34 -15.11 -43.48
CA LYS A 218 2.04 -15.73 -44.59
C LYS A 218 2.09 -14.81 -45.82
N VAL A 219 3.27 -14.69 -46.41
CA VAL A 219 3.47 -14.06 -47.72
C VAL A 219 3.85 -15.15 -48.73
N ALA A 220 3.11 -15.27 -49.85
CA ALA A 220 3.46 -16.11 -50.96
C ALA A 220 3.85 -15.23 -52.14
N ILE A 221 5.02 -15.47 -52.71
CA ILE A 221 5.49 -14.83 -53.92
C ILE A 221 5.23 -15.81 -55.07
N SER A 222 4.42 -15.40 -56.05
CA SER A 222 4.14 -16.17 -57.28
C SER A 222 5.02 -15.74 -58.43
#